data_e962185131996b1a22237383311960e9
#
_entry.id   e962185131996b1a22237383311960e9
#
_cell.length_a   1.000
_cell.length_b   1.000
_cell.length_c   1.000
_cell.angle_alpha   90.00
_cell.angle_beta   90.00
_cell.angle_gamma   90.00
#
_symmetry.space_group_name_H-M   'P 1'
#
loop_
_entity.id
_entity.type
_entity.pdbx_description
1 polymer ?
#
loop_
_entity_poly.entity_id
_entity_poly.type
_entity_poly.pdbx_seq_one_letter_code
_entity_poly.pdbx_strand_id
1 'polypeptide(L)' 'MLYILLFIQYIPTASLKYYQIGPSFGTLEQCEQERKKAREGLVVHNSQTVVCLEVSGS' A
#
# COMPACT_ATOMS: atom_id res chain seq x y z
N MET A 1 15.72 -7.02 -3.84
CA MET A 1 14.60 -6.13 -4.16
C MET A 1 13.73 -5.93 -2.94
N LEU A 2 13.25 -4.73 -2.77
CA LEU A 2 12.37 -4.42 -1.65
C LEU A 2 10.98 -4.07 -2.16
N TYR A 3 10.01 -4.36 -1.34
CA TYR A 3 8.61 -4.03 -1.64
C TYR A 3 8.06 -3.20 -0.50
N ILE A 4 7.30 -2.18 -0.83
CA ILE A 4 6.63 -1.36 0.17
C ILE A 4 5.12 -1.43 -0.03
N LEU A 5 4.41 -1.23 1.06
CA LEU A 5 2.96 -1.24 1.06
C LEU A 5 2.49 0.21 1.10
N LEU A 6 1.71 0.61 0.11
CA LEU A 6 1.20 1.97 0.02
C LEU A 6 -0.31 1.98 0.17
N PHE A 7 -0.77 2.83 1.07
CA PHE A 7 -2.19 3.16 1.19
C PHE A 7 -2.44 4.40 0.35
N ILE A 8 -3.34 4.30 -0.60
CA ILE A 8 -3.66 5.37 -1.52
C ILE A 8 -5.08 5.83 -1.29
N GLN A 9 -5.25 7.13 -1.09
CA GLN A 9 -6.56 7.73 -0.94
C GLN A 9 -6.76 8.75 -2.04
N TYR A 10 -7.83 8.58 -2.82
CA TYR A 10 -8.20 9.50 -3.86
C TYR A 10 -9.25 10.49 -3.34
N ILE A 11 -8.94 11.77 -3.46
CA ILE A 11 -9.82 12.84 -3.04
C ILE A 11 -10.22 13.62 -4.30
N PRO A 12 -11.47 13.50 -4.76
CA PRO A 12 -11.89 14.12 -6.03
C PRO A 12 -11.70 15.63 -6.10
N THR A 13 -11.83 16.31 -4.98
CA THR A 13 -11.75 17.77 -4.96
C THR A 13 -10.36 18.30 -4.67
N ALA A 14 -9.42 17.44 -4.32
CA ALA A 14 -8.08 17.88 -3.94
C ALA A 14 -7.01 17.16 -4.75
N SER A 15 -6.56 16.02 -4.29
CA SER A 15 -5.49 15.30 -4.98
C SER A 15 -5.38 13.89 -4.42
N LEU A 16 -4.56 13.11 -5.08
CA LEU A 16 -4.22 11.79 -4.65
C LEU A 16 -3.25 11.87 -3.47
N LYS A 17 -3.55 11.17 -2.38
CA LYS A 17 -2.66 11.07 -1.23
C LYS A 17 -2.24 9.62 -1.04
N TYR A 18 -0.99 9.42 -0.65
CA TYR A 18 -0.49 8.08 -0.43
C TYR A 18 0.45 8.07 0.78
N TYR A 19 0.44 6.94 1.48
CA TYR A 19 1.24 6.76 2.69
C TYR A 19 1.84 5.37 2.68
N GLN A 20 3.08 5.25 3.13
CA GLN A 20 3.70 3.95 3.32
C GLN A 20 3.21 3.35 4.64
N ILE A 21 2.78 2.10 4.60
CA ILE A 21 2.32 1.38 5.77
C ILE A 21 3.38 0.37 6.17
N GLY A 22 3.89 0.50 7.39
CA GLY A 22 4.84 -0.45 7.94
C GLY A 22 6.20 -0.40 7.28
N PRO A 23 7.06 -1.38 7.57
CA PRO A 23 8.40 -1.43 7.00
C PRO A 23 8.39 -1.97 5.56
N SER A 24 9.53 -1.91 4.91
CA SER A 24 9.67 -2.57 3.62
C SER A 24 9.75 -4.08 3.80
N PHE A 25 9.37 -4.81 2.77
CA PHE A 25 9.36 -6.27 2.78
C PHE A 25 10.39 -6.81 1.80
N GLY A 26 10.99 -7.92 2.15
CA GLY A 26 12.02 -8.53 1.31
C GLY A 26 11.46 -9.37 0.17
N THR A 27 10.19 -9.77 0.25
CA THR A 27 9.56 -10.59 -0.77
C THR A 27 8.18 -10.05 -1.11
N LEU A 28 7.76 -10.28 -2.35
CA LEU A 28 6.43 -9.89 -2.79
C LEU A 28 5.35 -10.64 -2.01
N GLU A 29 5.61 -11.89 -1.68
CA GLU A 29 4.66 -12.71 -0.93
C GLU A 29 4.34 -12.10 0.42
N GLN A 30 5.35 -11.63 1.14
CA GLN A 30 5.14 -10.95 2.42
C GLN A 30 4.32 -9.67 2.24
N CYS A 31 4.65 -8.89 1.22
CA CYS A 31 3.92 -7.66 0.93
C CYS A 31 2.46 -7.95 0.63
N GLU A 32 2.18 -8.99 -0.16
CA GLU A 32 0.82 -9.36 -0.52
C GLU A 32 0.00 -9.82 0.69
N GLN A 33 0.63 -10.54 1.61
CA GLN A 33 -0.05 -10.96 2.84
C GLN A 33 -0.45 -9.76 3.69
N GLU A 34 0.47 -8.81 3.83
CA GLU A 34 0.20 -7.61 4.59
C GLU A 34 -0.81 -6.70 3.86
N ARG A 35 -0.77 -6.70 2.54
CA ARG A 35 -1.73 -5.96 1.73
C ARG A 35 -3.16 -6.45 1.97
N LYS A 36 -3.34 -7.75 2.06
CA LYS A 36 -4.66 -8.31 2.35
C LYS A 36 -5.18 -7.85 3.70
N LYS A 37 -4.32 -7.92 4.71
CA LYS A 37 -4.70 -7.48 6.06
C LYS A 37 -5.03 -6.00 6.09
N ALA A 38 -4.22 -5.18 5.45
CA ALA A 38 -4.44 -3.75 5.41
C ALA A 38 -5.72 -3.40 4.67
N ARG A 39 -5.98 -4.10 3.58
CA ARG A 39 -7.19 -3.87 2.79
C ARG A 39 -8.45 -4.16 3.60
N GLU A 40 -8.43 -5.22 4.39
CA GLU A 40 -9.56 -5.58 5.22
C GLU A 40 -9.78 -4.61 6.36
N GLY A 41 -8.70 -4.06 6.92
CA GLY A 41 -8.77 -3.18 8.08
C GLY A 41 -8.82 -1.69 7.78
N LEU A 42 -8.22 -1.25 6.68
CA LEU A 42 -8.07 0.18 6.39
C LEU A 42 -8.92 0.67 5.22
N VAL A 43 -9.20 -0.18 4.26
CA VAL A 43 -9.96 0.23 3.09
C VAL A 43 -11.44 0.08 3.37
N VAL A 44 -12.11 1.20 3.60
CA VAL A 44 -13.55 1.23 3.89
C VAL A 44 -14.36 1.96 2.84
N HIS A 45 -13.69 2.63 1.88
CA HIS A 45 -14.35 3.37 0.81
C HIS A 45 -13.78 2.98 -0.54
N ASN A 46 -14.57 3.16 -1.59
CA ASN A 46 -14.14 2.87 -2.94
C ASN A 46 -12.99 3.77 -3.41
N SER A 47 -12.83 4.92 -2.77
CA SER A 47 -11.76 5.86 -3.09
C SER A 47 -10.43 5.51 -2.43
N GLN A 48 -10.36 4.39 -1.71
CA GLN A 48 -9.16 3.96 -1.00
C GLN A 48 -8.69 2.64 -1.56
N THR A 49 -7.38 2.45 -1.59
CA THR A 49 -6.79 1.19 -2.01
C THR A 49 -5.42 1.00 -1.37
N VAL A 50 -4.96 -0.23 -1.37
CA VAL A 50 -3.64 -0.57 -0.85
C VAL A 50 -2.92 -1.38 -1.92
N VAL A 51 -1.70 -0.98 -2.24
CA VAL A 51 -0.92 -1.65 -3.28
C VAL A 51 0.48 -1.97 -2.78
N CYS A 52 1.09 -2.98 -3.38
CA CYS A 52 2.50 -3.30 -3.18
C CYS A 52 3.30 -2.69 -4.31
N LEU A 53 4.32 -1.93 -3.96
CA LEU A 53 5.21 -1.30 -4.93
C LEU A 53 6.60 -1.86 -4.80
N GLU A 54 7.18 -2.27 -5.92
CA GLU A 54 8.55 -2.73 -5.95
C GLU A 54 9.49 -1.52 -5.93
N VAL A 55 10.40 -1.51 -4.97
CA VAL A 55 11.39 -0.46 -4.84
C VAL A 55 12.75 -1.06 -5.10
N SER A 56 13.46 -0.49 -6.04
CA SER A 56 14.82 -0.91 -6.35
C SER A 56 15.70 -0.53 -5.16
N GLY A 57 15.95 -1.51 -4.29
CA GLY A 57 16.84 -1.30 -3.16
C GLY A 57 18.25 -1.65 -3.59
N SER A 58 19.10 -0.76 -3.61
CA SER A 58 20.51 -1.02 -3.86
C SER A 58 21.29 -0.90 -2.58
#